data_2caccc6f972522fa0ea618a17c4f3b34
#
_entry.id   2caccc6f972522fa0ea618a17c4f3b34
#
_cell.length_a   1.000
_cell.length_b   1.000
_cell.length_c   1.000
_cell.angle_alpha   90.00
_cell.angle_beta   90.00
_cell.angle_gamma   90.00
#
_symmetry.space_group_name_H-M   'P 1'
#
loop_
_entity.id
_entity.type
_entity.pdbx_description
1 polymer ?
#
loop_
_entity_poly.entity_id
_entity_poly.type
_entity_poly.pdbx_seq_one_letter_code
_entity_poly.pdbx_strand_id
1 'polypeptide(L)' 'MKATTKYDIGDWVWSLRDNRAVRLDVTSVIVSIEGEGLCEVSYSLHYGDGEIPESKLFKTREELLNTL' A
#
# COMPACT_ATOMS: atom_id res chain seq x y z
N MET A 1 -1.59 -18.38 -11.80
CA MET A 1 -1.45 -16.91 -11.88
C MET A 1 -0.50 -16.40 -10.81
N LYS A 2 0.40 -15.51 -11.16
CA LYS A 2 1.29 -14.89 -10.20
C LYS A 2 0.78 -13.53 -9.80
N ALA A 3 0.62 -13.31 -8.51
CA ALA A 3 0.40 -11.97 -7.97
C ALA A 3 1.76 -11.39 -7.59
N THR A 4 2.07 -10.23 -8.15
CA THR A 4 3.31 -9.53 -7.83
C THR A 4 2.99 -8.38 -6.89
N THR A 5 3.62 -8.36 -5.72
CA THR A 5 3.44 -7.30 -4.76
C THR A 5 4.60 -6.32 -4.84
N LYS A 6 4.28 -5.05 -4.71
CA LYS A 6 5.27 -3.97 -4.79
C LYS A 6 6.05 -3.80 -3.50
N TYR A 7 5.41 -4.13 -2.38
CA TYR A 7 5.99 -3.98 -1.05
C TYR A 7 5.87 -5.30 -0.29
N ASP A 8 6.75 -5.50 0.68
CA ASP A 8 6.75 -6.67 1.55
C ASP A 8 6.49 -6.27 3.00
N ILE A 9 6.18 -7.27 3.83
CA ILE A 9 6.05 -7.06 5.27
C ILE A 9 7.36 -6.51 5.82
N GLY A 10 7.27 -5.45 6.59
CA GLY A 10 8.43 -4.76 7.14
C GLY A 10 8.94 -3.60 6.31
N ASP A 11 8.47 -3.46 5.08
CA ASP A 11 8.84 -2.32 4.25
C ASP A 11 8.21 -1.04 4.77
N TRP A 12 8.92 0.06 4.63
CA TRP A 12 8.41 1.37 4.98
C TRP A 12 7.82 2.03 3.75
N VAL A 13 6.61 2.52 3.90
CA VAL A 13 5.89 3.19 2.81
C VAL A 13 5.32 4.51 3.30
N TRP A 14 5.00 5.39 2.36
CA TRP A 14 4.37 6.67 2.63
C TRP A 14 2.91 6.61 2.25
N SER A 15 2.07 7.15 3.10
CA SER A 15 0.64 7.22 2.88
C SER A 15 0.13 8.60 3.24
N LEU A 16 -0.95 9.02 2.59
CA LEU A 16 -1.60 10.27 2.92
C LEU A 16 -2.65 10.02 4.01
N ARG A 17 -2.52 10.72 5.12
CA ARG A 17 -3.44 10.61 6.25
C ARG A 17 -3.73 12.00 6.79
N ASP A 18 -5.03 12.37 6.84
CA ASP A 18 -5.46 13.70 7.28
C ASP A 18 -4.72 14.82 6.55
N ASN A 19 -4.55 14.67 5.24
CA ASN A 19 -3.80 15.60 4.37
C ASN A 19 -2.31 15.72 4.73
N ARG A 20 -1.76 14.70 5.40
CA ARG A 20 -0.34 14.66 5.78
C ARG A 20 0.31 13.41 5.25
N ALA A 21 1.55 13.54 4.79
CA ALA A 21 2.36 12.41 4.44
C ALA A 21 2.89 11.75 5.71
N VAL A 22 2.56 10.47 5.91
CA VAL A 22 3.03 9.71 7.06
C VAL A 22 3.78 8.48 6.57
N ARG A 23 4.80 8.09 7.31
CA ARG A 23 5.61 6.90 7.00
C ARG A 23 5.23 5.79 7.96
N LEU A 24 4.82 4.67 7.42
CA LEU A 24 4.37 3.52 8.21
C LEU A 24 4.97 2.25 7.63
N ASP A 25 5.15 1.25 8.48
CA ASP A 25 5.64 -0.05 8.04
C ASP A 25 4.48 -0.98 7.68
N VAL A 26 4.71 -1.82 6.69
CA VAL A 26 3.74 -2.81 6.23
C VAL A 26 3.72 -3.98 7.23
N THR A 27 2.54 -4.29 7.74
CA THR A 27 2.35 -5.41 8.66
C THR A 27 1.74 -6.63 7.99
N SER A 28 0.97 -6.42 6.93
CA SER A 28 0.35 -7.52 6.19
C SER A 28 0.20 -7.16 4.73
N VAL A 29 0.31 -8.17 3.87
CA VAL A 29 0.07 -8.03 2.44
C VAL A 29 -1.17 -8.86 2.11
N ILE A 30 -2.14 -8.23 1.47
CA ILE A 30 -3.41 -8.87 1.14
C ILE A 30 -3.54 -8.90 -0.38
N VAL A 31 -3.70 -10.09 -0.92
CA VAL A 31 -3.91 -10.27 -2.35
C VAL A 31 -5.30 -10.84 -2.56
N SER A 32 -6.13 -10.11 -3.30
CA SER A 32 -7.46 -10.57 -3.66
C SER A 32 -7.48 -10.92 -5.14
N ILE A 33 -7.93 -12.12 -5.44
CA ILE A 33 -8.05 -12.60 -6.81
C ILE A 33 -9.53 -12.63 -7.15
N GLU A 34 -9.95 -11.83 -8.12
CA GLU A 34 -11.34 -11.76 -8.55
C GLU A 34 -11.47 -12.15 -10.01
N GLY A 35 -12.39 -13.07 -10.28
CA GLY A 35 -12.78 -13.46 -11.63
C GLY A 35 -11.61 -13.84 -12.53
N GLU A 36 -11.60 -13.34 -13.73
CA GLU A 36 -10.71 -13.73 -14.82
C GLU A 36 -9.27 -13.26 -14.67
N GLY A 37 -8.68 -13.48 -13.51
CA GLY A 37 -7.28 -13.16 -13.31
C GLY A 37 -7.01 -11.75 -12.82
N LEU A 38 -8.04 -11.02 -12.42
CA LEU A 38 -7.87 -9.70 -11.83
C LEU A 38 -7.34 -9.86 -10.40
N CYS A 39 -6.23 -9.22 -10.12
CA CYS A 39 -5.63 -9.23 -8.78
C CYS A 39 -5.62 -7.82 -8.22
N GLU A 40 -6.10 -7.69 -7.00
CA GLU A 40 -5.94 -6.47 -6.23
C GLU A 40 -4.99 -6.72 -5.07
N VAL A 41 -4.05 -5.83 -4.90
CA VAL A 41 -3.10 -5.91 -3.80
C VAL A 41 -3.36 -4.76 -2.84
N SER A 42 -3.53 -5.10 -1.59
CA SER A 42 -3.73 -4.13 -0.51
C SER A 42 -2.76 -4.43 0.62
N TYR A 43 -2.58 -3.48 1.49
CA TYR A 43 -1.64 -3.61 2.60
C TYR A 43 -2.27 -3.12 3.90
N SER A 44 -1.95 -3.81 4.99
CA SER A 44 -2.21 -3.31 6.33
C SER A 44 -0.94 -2.65 6.82
N LEU A 45 -1.07 -1.49 7.42
CA LEU A 45 0.05 -0.74 7.95
C LEU A 45 -0.04 -0.66 9.48
N HIS A 46 1.10 -0.53 10.09
CA HIS A 46 1.18 -0.31 11.53
C HIS A 46 0.48 1.02 11.86
N TYR A 47 -0.46 0.99 12.78
CA TYR A 47 -1.32 2.14 13.12
C TYR A 47 -2.24 2.58 11.96
N GLY A 48 -2.40 1.73 10.96
CA GLY A 48 -3.32 2.02 9.87
C GLY A 48 -4.74 1.59 10.17
N ASP A 49 -5.71 2.26 9.58
CA ASP A 49 -7.11 1.92 9.72
C ASP A 49 -7.57 1.09 8.52
N GLY A 50 -7.41 -0.22 8.63
CA GLY A 50 -7.85 -1.13 7.59
C GLY A 50 -6.86 -1.32 6.44
N GLU A 51 -7.37 -1.82 5.34
CA GLU A 51 -6.57 -2.15 4.16
C GLU A 51 -6.44 -0.93 3.25
N ILE A 52 -5.21 -0.72 2.75
CA ILE A 52 -4.92 0.39 1.86
C ILE A 52 -4.49 -0.17 0.50
N PRO A 53 -5.14 0.24 -0.60
CA PRO A 53 -4.74 -0.21 -1.93
C PRO A 53 -3.30 0.17 -2.28
N GLU A 54 -2.64 -0.69 -3.04
CA GLU A 54 -1.25 -0.45 -3.45
C GLU A 54 -1.06 0.91 -4.14
N SER A 55 -2.06 1.34 -4.91
CA SER A 55 -1.98 2.62 -5.63
C SER A 55 -1.95 3.85 -4.72
N LYS A 56 -2.33 3.70 -3.47
CA LYS A 56 -2.34 4.80 -2.50
C LYS A 56 -1.11 4.81 -1.61
N LEU A 57 -0.17 3.91 -1.85
CA LEU A 57 1.09 3.83 -1.11
C LEU A 57 2.24 4.25 -2.00
N PHE A 58 3.23 4.88 -1.40
CA PHE A 58 4.37 5.41 -2.12
C PHE A 58 5.66 5.03 -1.41
N LYS A 59 6.68 4.78 -2.19
CA LYS A 59 7.97 4.37 -1.66
C LYS A 59 8.74 5.54 -1.06
N THR A 60 8.51 6.74 -1.60
CA THR A 60 9.15 7.96 -1.12
C THR A 60 8.11 9.05 -0.89
N ARG A 61 8.46 10.00 -0.02
CA ARG A 61 7.60 11.15 0.24
C ARG A 61 7.41 11.99 -1.02
N GLU A 62 8.45 12.10 -1.83
CA GLU A 62 8.38 12.86 -3.08
C GLU A 62 7.34 12.29 -4.05
N GLU A 63 7.29 10.97 -4.18
CA GLU A 63 6.28 10.32 -5.02
C GLU A 63 4.87 10.65 -4.55
N LEU A 64 4.66 10.62 -3.23
CA LEU A 64 3.37 10.97 -2.66
C LEU A 64 3.00 12.43 -2.97
N LEU A 65 3.92 13.34 -2.76
CA LEU A 65 3.68 14.77 -2.97
C LEU A 65 3.44 15.10 -4.44
N ASN A 66 4.03 14.36 -5.35
CA ASN A 66 3.83 14.55 -6.78
C ASN A 66 2.42 14.17 -7.26
N THR A 67 1.66 13.44 -6.46
CA THR A 67 0.28 13.07 -6.80
C THR A 67 -0.77 14.04 -6.26
N LEU A 68 -0.36 14.98 -5.47
CA LEU A 68 -1.28 15.96 -4.88
C LEU A 68 -1.56 17.14 -5.79
#